data_43d0fefbe039c77e0eb0ac56278769b6
#
_entry.id   43d0fefbe039c77e0eb0ac56278769b6
#
_cell.length_a   1.000
_cell.length_b   1.000
_cell.length_c   1.000
_cell.angle_alpha   90.00
_cell.angle_beta   90.00
_cell.angle_gamma   90.00
#
_symmetry.space_group_name_H-M   'P 1'
#
loop_
_entity.id
_entity.type
_entity.pdbx_description
1 polymer ?
#
loop_
_entity_poly.entity_id
_entity_poly.type
_entity_poly.pdbx_seq_one_letter_code
_entity_poly.pdbx_strand_id
1 'polypeptide(L)'
;PTDGSPLRGLIQDHVGAGVLLTKRDTFFTRDQYFQLLATVSESLKGAPSHVITLPPCILKPQELWSGKQIISTLLCMLMYDEKNPFDRSKDLPQRSWLNMDGKAKLNPSMGWGKEQEEHLILVRENQLLRGVLDKSQFGSSAYGLVHCFYELYGSRKTELLLTALGRLFTLFLQQMGAYTCGLEDMVLTMKADMKRRDQIKASVDDGINAIKRWVVKEGKSQEEEQNNDDDIEMKEDDLENISI
;
A
#
# COMPACT_ATOMS: atom_id res chain seq x y z
N PRO A 1 -7.14 -9.29 22.59
CA PRO A 1 -5.73 -9.54 22.35
C PRO A 1 -4.94 -9.59 23.66
N THR A 2 -3.82 -10.33 23.67
CA THR A 2 -3.01 -10.52 24.89
C THR A 2 -2.20 -9.27 25.25
N ASP A 3 -1.85 -8.47 24.27
CA ASP A 3 -0.99 -7.28 24.39
C ASP A 3 -1.73 -5.95 24.17
N GLY A 4 -3.07 -5.98 23.99
CA GLY A 4 -3.88 -4.80 23.68
C GLY A 4 -3.80 -4.32 22.24
N SER A 5 -2.98 -4.94 21.37
CA SER A 5 -2.88 -4.55 19.96
C SER A 5 -4.16 -4.91 19.18
N PRO A 6 -4.53 -4.15 18.14
CA PRO A 6 -5.69 -4.46 17.31
C PRO A 6 -5.56 -5.80 16.61
N LEU A 7 -6.62 -6.62 16.60
CA LEU A 7 -6.70 -7.86 15.82
C LEU A 7 -7.37 -7.64 14.46
N ARG A 8 -8.24 -6.65 14.36
CA ARG A 8 -9.03 -6.35 13.16
C ARG A 8 -8.49 -5.11 12.45
N GLY A 9 -8.50 -5.18 11.14
CA GLY A 9 -8.15 -4.09 10.25
C GLY A 9 -8.48 -4.48 8.81
N LEU A 10 -8.27 -3.55 7.89
CA LEU A 10 -8.41 -3.80 6.46
C LEU A 10 -7.13 -4.47 5.93
N ILE A 11 -7.28 -5.29 4.89
CA ILE A 11 -6.20 -6.07 4.28
C ILE A 11 -6.24 -5.97 2.77
N GLN A 12 -5.15 -6.41 2.12
CA GLN A 12 -5.06 -6.61 0.67
C GLN A 12 -5.49 -5.37 -0.13
N ASP A 13 -6.39 -5.56 -1.07
CA ASP A 13 -6.83 -4.54 -2.02
C ASP A 13 -7.52 -3.35 -1.36
N HIS A 14 -8.18 -3.55 -0.22
CA HIS A 14 -8.76 -2.44 0.54
C HIS A 14 -7.70 -1.47 1.08
N VAL A 15 -6.54 -1.98 1.51
CA VAL A 15 -5.42 -1.11 1.92
C VAL A 15 -4.87 -0.35 0.72
N GLY A 16 -4.67 -1.04 -0.41
CA GLY A 16 -4.25 -0.40 -1.65
C GLY A 16 -5.26 0.64 -2.15
N ALA A 17 -6.55 0.33 -2.09
CA ALA A 17 -7.62 1.27 -2.42
C ALA A 17 -7.57 2.52 -1.52
N GLY A 18 -7.33 2.34 -0.23
CA GLY A 18 -7.16 3.44 0.72
C GLY A 18 -5.98 4.35 0.38
N VAL A 19 -4.85 3.77 -0.02
CA VAL A 19 -3.68 4.53 -0.49
C VAL A 19 -4.03 5.32 -1.74
N LEU A 20 -4.60 4.69 -2.75
CA LEU A 20 -4.97 5.34 -4.02
C LEU A 20 -6.02 6.43 -3.82
N LEU A 21 -7.04 6.17 -2.99
CA LEU A 21 -8.08 7.15 -2.67
C LEU A 21 -7.51 8.39 -1.97
N THR A 22 -6.61 8.19 -1.00
CA THR A 22 -6.08 9.30 -0.18
C THR A 22 -4.84 9.97 -0.76
N LYS A 23 -4.36 9.51 -1.90
CA LYS A 23 -3.29 10.13 -2.67
C LYS A 23 -3.60 11.58 -3.01
N ARG A 24 -2.59 12.45 -3.02
CA ARG A 24 -2.74 13.90 -3.21
C ARG A 24 -3.42 14.31 -4.50
N ASP A 25 -3.16 13.58 -5.58
CA ASP A 25 -3.63 13.86 -6.94
C ASP A 25 -4.93 13.13 -7.32
N THR A 26 -5.61 12.52 -6.35
CA THR A 26 -6.87 11.83 -6.59
C THR A 26 -8.04 12.77 -6.40
N PHE A 27 -8.73 13.09 -7.49
CA PHE A 27 -9.89 13.98 -7.51
C PHE A 27 -11.09 13.29 -8.14
N PHE A 28 -12.27 13.70 -7.69
CA PHE A 28 -13.55 13.15 -8.09
C PHE A 28 -14.47 14.26 -8.58
N THR A 29 -15.25 13.96 -9.61
CA THR A 29 -16.36 14.79 -10.02
C THR A 29 -17.47 14.74 -8.97
N ARG A 30 -18.42 15.66 -9.07
CA ARG A 30 -19.59 15.71 -8.19
C ARG A 30 -20.32 14.37 -8.12
N ASP A 31 -20.59 13.77 -9.27
CA ASP A 31 -21.35 12.50 -9.34
C ASP A 31 -20.59 11.36 -8.70
N GLN A 32 -19.30 11.22 -8.97
CA GLN A 32 -18.43 10.23 -8.36
C GLN A 32 -18.35 10.38 -6.83
N TYR A 33 -18.19 11.62 -6.37
CA TYR A 33 -18.14 11.93 -4.93
C TYR A 33 -19.44 11.51 -4.24
N PHE A 34 -20.60 11.91 -4.78
CA PHE A 34 -21.88 11.55 -4.19
C PHE A 34 -22.19 10.06 -4.28
N GLN A 35 -21.79 9.37 -5.33
CA GLN A 35 -21.96 7.93 -5.48
C GLN A 35 -21.14 7.17 -4.41
N LEU A 36 -19.90 7.57 -4.18
CA LEU A 36 -19.07 6.99 -3.13
C LEU A 36 -19.65 7.25 -1.73
N LEU A 37 -20.17 8.46 -1.48
CA LEU A 37 -20.81 8.80 -0.21
C LEU A 37 -22.13 8.08 0.01
N ALA A 38 -22.91 7.82 -1.02
CA ALA A 38 -24.16 7.06 -0.92
C ALA A 38 -23.90 5.65 -0.36
N THR A 39 -22.86 4.98 -0.87
CA THR A 39 -22.44 3.65 -0.38
C THR A 39 -22.00 3.69 1.09
N VAL A 40 -21.36 4.77 1.52
CA VAL A 40 -20.99 4.99 2.92
C VAL A 40 -22.25 5.15 3.76
N SER A 41 -23.20 5.99 3.34
CA SER A 41 -24.43 6.29 4.10
C SER A 41 -25.31 5.07 4.28
N GLU A 42 -25.43 4.21 3.27
CA GLU A 42 -26.14 2.92 3.38
C GLU A 42 -25.56 1.98 4.42
N SER A 43 -24.26 2.10 4.69
CA SER A 43 -23.57 1.27 5.69
C SER A 43 -23.85 1.73 7.11
N LEU A 44 -24.23 2.98 7.29
CA LEU A 44 -24.49 3.59 8.58
C LEU A 44 -25.97 3.47 8.90
N LYS A 45 -26.38 2.36 9.54
CA LYS A 45 -27.75 2.21 10.05
C LYS A 45 -28.05 3.34 11.02
N GLY A 46 -29.08 4.16 10.72
CA GLY A 46 -29.39 5.38 11.46
C GLY A 46 -28.56 6.59 11.03
N ALA A 47 -27.97 6.52 9.81
CA ALA A 47 -27.40 7.71 9.21
C ALA A 47 -28.42 8.85 9.17
N PRO A 48 -27.99 10.10 9.38
CA PRO A 48 -28.87 11.24 9.31
C PRO A 48 -29.62 11.23 7.96
N SER A 49 -30.86 11.68 7.98
CA SER A 49 -31.63 11.90 6.76
C SER A 49 -30.94 12.85 5.77
N HIS A 50 -29.88 13.51 6.23
CA HIS A 50 -29.05 14.43 5.47
C HIS A 50 -27.60 13.94 5.44
N VAL A 51 -27.10 13.67 4.23
CA VAL A 51 -25.68 13.39 4.03
C VAL A 51 -24.89 14.68 4.30
N ILE A 52 -23.99 14.65 5.26
CA ILE A 52 -23.05 15.75 5.48
C ILE A 52 -22.09 15.76 4.30
N THR A 53 -22.00 16.87 3.59
CA THR A 53 -21.08 17.03 2.47
C THR A 53 -20.12 18.18 2.73
N LEU A 54 -18.88 18.01 2.28
CA LEU A 54 -17.89 19.08 2.29
C LEU A 54 -17.96 19.85 0.96
N PRO A 55 -17.65 21.15 0.95
CA PRO A 55 -17.53 21.91 -0.29
C PRO A 55 -16.40 21.35 -1.16
N PRO A 56 -16.46 21.55 -2.49
CA PRO A 56 -15.39 21.09 -3.38
C PRO A 56 -14.06 21.79 -3.04
N CYS A 57 -12.95 21.05 -3.15
CA CYS A 57 -11.62 21.60 -2.94
C CYS A 57 -11.10 22.41 -4.14
N ILE A 58 -11.61 22.12 -5.33
CA ILE A 58 -11.33 22.88 -6.56
C ILE A 58 -12.66 23.37 -7.11
N LEU A 59 -12.77 24.69 -7.37
CA LEU A 59 -14.00 25.32 -7.89
C LEU A 59 -13.95 25.53 -9.39
N LYS A 60 -12.76 25.79 -9.94
CA LYS A 60 -12.58 26.10 -11.37
C LYS A 60 -11.38 25.34 -11.92
N PRO A 61 -11.40 24.87 -13.15
CA PRO A 61 -12.48 25.06 -14.15
C PRO A 61 -13.73 24.20 -13.88
N GLN A 62 -13.62 23.15 -13.08
CA GLN A 62 -14.70 22.23 -12.70
C GLN A 62 -14.66 21.99 -11.18
N GLU A 63 -15.83 21.81 -10.58
CA GLU A 63 -15.92 21.42 -9.18
C GLU A 63 -15.38 20.01 -8.96
N LEU A 64 -14.35 19.88 -8.11
CA LEU A 64 -13.72 18.61 -7.79
C LEU A 64 -13.56 18.44 -6.28
N TRP A 65 -13.70 17.22 -5.83
CA TRP A 65 -13.49 16.78 -4.45
C TRP A 65 -12.27 15.87 -4.37
N SER A 66 -11.49 15.99 -3.32
CA SER A 66 -10.37 15.07 -3.08
C SER A 66 -10.83 13.79 -2.36
N GLY A 67 -10.07 12.70 -2.54
CA GLY A 67 -10.36 11.48 -1.80
C GLY A 67 -10.18 11.63 -0.28
N LYS A 68 -9.32 12.55 0.17
CA LYS A 68 -9.19 12.91 1.59
C LYS A 68 -10.50 13.49 2.14
N GLN A 69 -11.26 14.24 1.33
CA GLN A 69 -12.57 14.78 1.73
C GLN A 69 -13.61 13.66 1.86
N ILE A 70 -13.53 12.58 1.07
CA ILE A 70 -14.44 11.43 1.22
C ILE A 70 -14.20 10.76 2.58
N ILE A 71 -12.95 10.51 2.97
CA ILE A 71 -12.63 9.97 4.29
C ILE A 71 -13.06 10.92 5.42
N SER A 72 -12.83 12.21 5.25
CA SER A 72 -13.25 13.23 6.22
C SER A 72 -14.77 13.23 6.40
N THR A 73 -15.52 13.17 5.30
CA THR A 73 -16.98 13.09 5.32
C THR A 73 -17.47 11.82 6.03
N LEU A 74 -16.84 10.67 5.76
CA LEU A 74 -17.14 9.41 6.45
C LEU A 74 -16.93 9.55 7.97
N LEU A 75 -15.79 10.09 8.39
CA LEU A 75 -15.50 10.29 9.81
C LEU A 75 -16.51 11.25 10.46
N CYS A 76 -16.88 12.33 9.79
CA CYS A 76 -17.90 13.26 10.25
C CYS A 76 -19.28 12.59 10.37
N MET A 77 -19.68 11.76 9.39
CA MET A 77 -20.94 11.02 9.42
C MET A 77 -21.02 10.02 10.57
N LEU A 78 -19.92 9.33 10.89
CA LEU A 78 -19.85 8.40 12.02
C LEU A 78 -19.99 9.09 13.37
N MET A 79 -19.63 10.35 13.43
CA MET A 79 -19.67 11.15 14.65
C MET A 79 -20.98 11.95 14.79
N TYR A 80 -21.81 11.90 13.75
CA TYR A 80 -23.10 12.57 13.77
C TYR A 80 -24.00 12.02 14.90
N ASP A 81 -24.52 12.91 15.72
CA ASP A 81 -25.52 12.59 16.70
C ASP A 81 -26.88 13.17 16.24
N GLU A 82 -27.89 12.29 16.11
CA GLU A 82 -29.24 12.71 15.69
C GLU A 82 -29.86 13.78 16.61
N LYS A 83 -29.41 13.82 17.87
CA LYS A 83 -29.95 14.77 18.87
C LYS A 83 -29.41 16.18 18.70
N ASN A 84 -28.24 16.37 18.08
CA ASN A 84 -27.62 17.68 17.87
C ASN A 84 -26.77 17.72 16.57
N PRO A 85 -27.41 17.78 15.41
CA PRO A 85 -26.69 17.64 14.11
C PRO A 85 -25.79 18.83 13.78
N PHE A 86 -25.96 19.98 14.39
CA PHE A 86 -25.23 21.22 14.06
C PHE A 86 -24.67 21.97 15.26
N ASP A 87 -24.82 21.46 16.47
CA ASP A 87 -24.33 22.16 17.65
C ASP A 87 -22.82 21.95 17.84
N ARG A 88 -22.03 22.71 17.06
CA ARG A 88 -20.59 22.85 17.27
C ARG A 88 -20.25 23.62 18.55
N SER A 89 -21.23 24.21 19.19
CA SER A 89 -21.01 25.24 20.23
C SER A 89 -21.24 24.77 21.65
N LYS A 90 -21.92 23.64 21.88
CA LYS A 90 -22.30 23.24 23.24
C LYS A 90 -22.01 21.78 23.52
N ASP A 91 -21.00 21.53 24.33
CA ASP A 91 -20.87 20.42 25.26
C ASP A 91 -20.59 19.01 24.70
N LEU A 92 -20.10 18.84 23.45
CA LEU A 92 -19.30 17.68 23.17
C LEU A 92 -17.94 17.90 23.86
N PRO A 93 -17.57 17.08 24.85
CA PRO A 93 -16.26 17.26 25.48
C PRO A 93 -15.20 17.25 24.40
N GLN A 94 -14.17 18.05 24.54
CA GLN A 94 -13.03 18.17 23.62
C GLN A 94 -12.41 16.82 23.19
N ARG A 95 -12.79 15.74 23.87
CA ARG A 95 -12.49 14.32 23.57
C ARG A 95 -13.31 13.72 22.42
N SER A 96 -14.33 14.37 21.89
CA SER A 96 -15.18 13.78 20.83
C SER A 96 -14.67 14.01 19.41
N TRP A 97 -13.60 14.75 19.23
CA TRP A 97 -12.99 15.00 17.95
C TRP A 97 -11.75 14.13 17.77
N LEU A 98 -11.67 13.41 16.65
CA LEU A 98 -10.47 12.70 16.29
C LEU A 98 -9.39 13.71 15.88
N ASN A 99 -8.37 13.82 16.71
CA ASN A 99 -7.15 14.56 16.44
C ASN A 99 -6.00 13.56 16.48
N MET A 100 -5.30 13.39 15.37
CA MET A 100 -4.26 12.38 15.23
C MET A 100 -3.12 12.87 14.35
N ASP A 101 -1.91 12.62 14.80
CA ASP A 101 -0.66 12.74 14.03
C ASP A 101 -0.11 11.34 13.80
N GLY A 102 0.20 11.02 12.56
CA GLY A 102 0.69 9.70 12.18
C GLY A 102 1.72 9.76 11.07
N LYS A 103 2.27 8.60 10.77
CA LYS A 103 3.19 8.43 9.64
C LYS A 103 2.76 7.24 8.80
N ALA A 104 2.74 7.42 7.49
CA ALA A 104 2.63 6.33 6.53
C ALA A 104 4.02 5.73 6.26
N LYS A 105 4.07 4.44 5.90
CA LYS A 105 5.31 3.75 5.52
C LYS A 105 5.74 4.05 4.07
N LEU A 106 5.31 5.17 3.53
CA LEU A 106 5.70 5.62 2.21
C LEU A 106 7.14 6.14 2.24
N ASN A 107 7.90 5.81 1.18
CA ASN A 107 9.20 6.43 1.01
C ASN A 107 9.02 7.91 0.62
N PRO A 108 9.55 8.86 1.40
CA PRO A 108 9.42 10.29 1.11
C PRO A 108 9.97 10.70 -0.27
N SER A 109 10.89 9.89 -0.83
CA SER A 109 11.51 10.15 -2.13
C SER A 109 10.72 9.66 -3.34
N MET A 110 9.61 8.95 -3.14
CA MET A 110 8.81 8.40 -4.25
C MET A 110 7.89 9.45 -4.86
N GLY A 111 8.41 10.20 -5.84
CA GLY A 111 7.62 10.83 -6.90
C GLY A 111 6.95 12.17 -6.60
N TRP A 112 6.88 12.63 -5.35
CA TRP A 112 6.15 13.85 -5.00
C TRP A 112 7.03 15.03 -4.57
N GLY A 113 8.36 14.91 -4.76
CA GLY A 113 9.34 15.94 -4.40
C GLY A 113 9.73 15.92 -2.92
N LYS A 114 10.91 16.48 -2.64
CA LYS A 114 11.50 16.48 -1.28
C LYS A 114 10.72 17.32 -0.27
N GLU A 115 9.89 18.23 -0.73
CA GLU A 115 9.13 19.17 0.10
C GLU A 115 7.71 18.69 0.42
N GLN A 116 7.30 17.53 -0.11
CA GLN A 116 5.93 17.05 0.04
C GLN A 116 5.85 15.98 1.12
N GLU A 117 5.39 16.39 2.27
CA GLU A 117 5.25 15.56 3.47
C GLU A 117 3.99 14.66 3.43
N GLU A 118 3.67 14.04 2.29
CA GLU A 118 2.52 13.13 2.17
C GLU A 118 2.64 11.86 3.04
N HIS A 119 3.84 11.55 3.53
CA HIS A 119 4.03 10.49 4.52
C HIS A 119 3.59 10.90 5.94
N LEU A 120 3.45 12.19 6.22
CA LEU A 120 2.96 12.71 7.50
C LEU A 120 1.45 12.85 7.45
N ILE A 121 0.76 12.11 8.30
CA ILE A 121 -0.69 12.11 8.40
C ILE A 121 -1.12 13.11 9.45
N LEU A 122 -2.05 13.96 9.09
CA LEU A 122 -2.64 14.95 9.96
C LEU A 122 -4.16 14.86 9.89
N VAL A 123 -4.77 14.47 11.00
CA VAL A 123 -6.22 14.51 11.18
C VAL A 123 -6.53 15.53 12.26
N ARG A 124 -7.44 16.44 11.98
CA ARG A 124 -7.94 17.44 12.94
C ARG A 124 -9.46 17.55 12.80
N GLU A 125 -10.13 17.52 13.92
CA GLU A 125 -11.60 17.64 13.99
C GLU A 125 -12.32 16.69 13.02
N ASN A 126 -11.92 15.41 13.01
CA ASN A 126 -12.42 14.36 12.10
C ASN A 126 -12.11 14.60 10.61
N GLN A 127 -11.29 15.57 10.26
CA GLN A 127 -10.91 15.85 8.88
C GLN A 127 -9.47 15.41 8.60
N LEU A 128 -9.31 14.63 7.57
CA LEU A 128 -7.99 14.25 7.04
C LEU A 128 -7.44 15.42 6.21
N LEU A 129 -6.52 16.15 6.78
CA LEU A 129 -5.97 17.36 6.16
C LEU A 129 -4.74 17.06 5.30
N ARG A 130 -3.91 16.10 5.73
CA ARG A 130 -2.66 15.74 5.06
C ARG A 130 -2.37 14.26 5.22
N GLY A 131 -1.59 13.73 4.30
CA GLY A 131 -1.05 12.39 4.35
C GLY A 131 -1.86 11.35 3.60
N VAL A 132 -1.22 10.22 3.34
CA VAL A 132 -1.79 9.05 2.69
C VAL A 132 -2.04 7.98 3.74
N LEU A 133 -3.24 7.42 3.74
CA LEU A 133 -3.61 6.36 4.68
C LEU A 133 -3.24 5.00 4.11
N ASP A 134 -2.27 4.36 4.72
CA ASP A 134 -1.74 3.05 4.34
C ASP A 134 -2.11 1.95 5.34
N LYS A 135 -1.43 0.80 5.24
CA LYS A 135 -1.62 -0.34 6.16
C LYS A 135 -1.38 0.05 7.63
N SER A 136 -0.52 1.01 7.91
CA SER A 136 -0.28 1.45 9.28
C SER A 136 -1.50 2.11 9.92
N GLN A 137 -2.41 2.65 9.10
CA GLN A 137 -3.63 3.34 9.53
C GLN A 137 -4.87 2.45 9.44
N PHE A 138 -5.00 1.69 8.35
CA PHE A 138 -6.18 0.86 8.10
C PHE A 138 -6.04 -0.59 8.57
N GLY A 139 -4.80 -1.07 8.74
CA GLY A 139 -4.53 -2.42 9.17
C GLY A 139 -4.68 -2.62 10.68
N SER A 140 -4.38 -3.84 11.13
CA SER A 140 -4.31 -4.20 12.54
C SER A 140 -3.02 -3.68 13.19
N SER A 141 -2.79 -2.38 13.13
CA SER A 141 -1.58 -1.73 13.65
C SER A 141 -1.87 -0.94 14.91
N ALA A 142 -0.98 -1.05 15.90
CA ALA A 142 -1.06 -0.21 17.09
C ALA A 142 -0.90 1.27 16.70
N TYR A 143 -1.66 2.12 17.35
CA TYR A 143 -1.66 3.58 17.16
C TYR A 143 -2.04 4.07 15.75
N GLY A 144 -2.61 3.19 14.90
CA GLY A 144 -3.19 3.59 13.62
C GLY A 144 -4.58 4.23 13.77
N LEU A 145 -5.15 4.71 12.65
CA LEU A 145 -6.46 5.34 12.61
C LEU A 145 -7.55 4.46 13.26
N VAL A 146 -7.59 3.17 12.91
CA VAL A 146 -8.59 2.23 13.43
C VAL A 146 -8.44 2.05 14.93
N HIS A 147 -7.21 1.95 15.43
CA HIS A 147 -6.95 1.81 16.87
C HIS A 147 -7.33 3.09 17.63
N CYS A 148 -6.89 4.25 17.18
CA CYS A 148 -7.25 5.53 17.78
C CYS A 148 -8.77 5.74 17.79
N PHE A 149 -9.45 5.34 16.72
CA PHE A 149 -10.89 5.42 16.61
C PHE A 149 -11.59 4.48 17.62
N TYR A 150 -11.05 3.27 17.82
CA TYR A 150 -11.56 2.34 18.81
C TYR A 150 -11.42 2.87 20.25
N GLU A 151 -10.27 3.40 20.60
CA GLU A 151 -9.98 3.96 21.93
C GLU A 151 -10.89 5.16 22.27
N LEU A 152 -11.19 5.99 21.27
CA LEU A 152 -12.02 7.18 21.46
C LEU A 152 -13.52 6.86 21.46
N TYR A 153 -13.98 5.94 20.60
CA TYR A 153 -15.41 5.80 20.30
C TYR A 153 -15.97 4.40 20.55
N GLY A 154 -15.11 3.45 20.92
CA GLY A 154 -15.50 2.10 21.27
C GLY A 154 -15.79 1.19 20.08
N SER A 155 -16.11 -0.07 20.39
CA SER A 155 -16.23 -1.16 19.43
C SER A 155 -17.33 -0.94 18.38
N ARG A 156 -18.49 -0.47 18.79
CA ARG A 156 -19.65 -0.30 17.89
C ARG A 156 -19.39 0.70 16.76
N LYS A 157 -18.79 1.86 17.06
CA LYS A 157 -18.46 2.85 16.03
C LYS A 157 -17.33 2.40 15.15
N THR A 158 -16.37 1.65 15.71
CA THR A 158 -15.24 1.07 14.94
C THR A 158 -15.74 -0.02 13.99
N GLU A 159 -16.70 -0.83 14.38
CA GLU A 159 -17.35 -1.79 13.48
C GLU A 159 -18.01 -1.08 12.28
N LEU A 160 -18.75 0.00 12.54
CA LEU A 160 -19.35 0.80 11.48
C LEU A 160 -18.30 1.44 10.58
N LEU A 161 -17.21 1.96 11.16
CA LEU A 161 -16.07 2.50 10.38
C LEU A 161 -15.49 1.45 9.44
N LEU A 162 -15.15 0.27 9.93
CA LEU A 162 -14.56 -0.80 9.13
C LEU A 162 -15.53 -1.29 8.04
N THR A 163 -16.82 -1.40 8.35
CA THR A 163 -17.85 -1.81 7.39
C THR A 163 -18.00 -0.75 6.28
N ALA A 164 -18.08 0.52 6.66
CA ALA A 164 -18.22 1.61 5.71
C ALA A 164 -16.97 1.76 4.81
N LEU A 165 -15.77 1.66 5.39
CA LEU A 165 -14.51 1.65 4.63
C LEU A 165 -14.43 0.46 3.67
N GLY A 166 -14.82 -0.74 4.10
CA GLY A 166 -14.83 -1.93 3.25
C GLY A 166 -15.73 -1.74 2.02
N ARG A 167 -16.94 -1.22 2.21
CA ARG A 167 -17.87 -0.93 1.09
C ARG A 167 -17.38 0.21 0.21
N LEU A 168 -16.88 1.29 0.80
CA LEU A 168 -16.32 2.42 0.09
C LEU A 168 -15.17 1.97 -0.84
N PHE A 169 -14.23 1.20 -0.31
CA PHE A 169 -13.07 0.74 -1.08
C PHE A 169 -13.46 -0.30 -2.14
N THR A 170 -14.44 -1.15 -1.87
CA THR A 170 -14.97 -2.06 -2.89
C THR A 170 -15.57 -1.31 -4.07
N LEU A 171 -16.43 -0.30 -3.81
CA LEU A 171 -16.99 0.52 -4.87
C LEU A 171 -15.91 1.33 -5.61
N PHE A 172 -14.96 1.91 -4.87
CA PHE A 172 -13.84 2.63 -5.45
C PHE A 172 -13.05 1.75 -6.44
N LEU A 173 -12.71 0.53 -6.05
CA LEU A 173 -12.01 -0.42 -6.92
C LEU A 173 -12.85 -0.80 -8.16
N GLN A 174 -14.15 -0.98 -8.00
CA GLN A 174 -15.05 -1.28 -9.12
C GLN A 174 -15.12 -0.15 -10.16
N GLN A 175 -15.14 1.10 -9.68
CA GLN A 175 -15.24 2.27 -10.55
C GLN A 175 -13.92 2.67 -11.20
N MET A 176 -12.83 2.56 -10.44
CA MET A 176 -11.51 3.03 -10.89
C MET A 176 -10.66 1.93 -11.53
N GLY A 177 -11.09 0.66 -11.49
CA GLY A 177 -10.39 -0.48 -12.11
C GLY A 177 -8.97 -0.69 -11.58
N ALA A 178 -8.69 -0.30 -10.36
CA ALA A 178 -7.36 0.01 -9.83
C ALA A 178 -6.33 -1.12 -9.90
N TYR A 179 -6.76 -2.39 -9.92
CA TYR A 179 -5.85 -3.55 -9.92
C TYR A 179 -6.18 -4.59 -10.98
N THR A 180 -7.06 -4.26 -11.91
CA THR A 180 -7.38 -5.14 -13.04
C THR A 180 -6.32 -4.97 -14.12
N CYS A 181 -5.60 -6.06 -14.45
CA CYS A 181 -4.70 -6.07 -15.60
C CYS A 181 -5.51 -6.04 -16.89
N GLY A 182 -5.29 -5.01 -17.69
CA GLY A 182 -5.80 -4.91 -19.05
C GLY A 182 -4.82 -5.48 -20.08
N LEU A 183 -5.27 -5.64 -21.30
CA LEU A 183 -4.37 -6.03 -22.41
C LEU A 183 -3.27 -5.00 -22.64
N GLU A 184 -3.55 -3.73 -22.38
CA GLU A 184 -2.61 -2.62 -22.46
C GLU A 184 -1.40 -2.77 -21.53
N ASP A 185 -1.58 -3.41 -20.36
CA ASP A 185 -0.49 -3.69 -19.42
C ASP A 185 0.48 -4.76 -19.95
N MET A 186 0.03 -5.59 -20.89
CA MET A 186 0.82 -6.66 -21.53
C MET A 186 1.48 -6.19 -22.82
N VAL A 187 1.06 -5.09 -23.40
CA VAL A 187 1.60 -4.56 -24.66
C VAL A 187 2.88 -3.76 -24.40
N LEU A 188 3.96 -4.23 -24.98
CA LEU A 188 5.24 -3.53 -24.92
C LEU A 188 5.32 -2.45 -26.00
N THR A 189 6.02 -1.36 -25.70
CA THR A 189 6.42 -0.42 -26.76
C THR A 189 7.29 -1.13 -27.78
N MET A 190 7.27 -0.70 -29.03
CA MET A 190 8.08 -1.33 -30.10
C MET A 190 9.56 -1.43 -29.72
N LYS A 191 10.13 -0.41 -29.07
CA LYS A 191 11.51 -0.42 -28.60
C LYS A 191 11.75 -1.47 -27.52
N ALA A 192 10.82 -1.63 -26.59
CA ALA A 192 10.92 -2.61 -25.51
C ALA A 192 10.76 -4.04 -26.06
N ASP A 193 9.85 -4.25 -27.03
CA ASP A 193 9.67 -5.56 -27.66
C ASP A 193 10.90 -5.98 -28.50
N MET A 194 11.52 -5.06 -29.23
CA MET A 194 12.79 -5.33 -29.91
C MET A 194 13.87 -5.76 -28.92
N LYS A 195 14.06 -5.01 -27.84
CA LYS A 195 15.03 -5.36 -26.79
C LYS A 195 14.75 -6.74 -26.18
N ARG A 196 13.49 -7.05 -25.91
CA ARG A 196 13.07 -8.36 -25.40
C ARG A 196 13.44 -9.48 -26.38
N ARG A 197 13.17 -9.28 -27.67
CA ARG A 197 13.51 -10.28 -28.71
C ARG A 197 15.01 -10.49 -28.81
N ASP A 198 15.81 -9.43 -28.74
CA ASP A 198 17.26 -9.52 -28.76
C ASP A 198 17.80 -10.25 -27.53
N GLN A 199 17.24 -9.99 -26.34
CA GLN A 199 17.59 -10.71 -25.12
C GLN A 199 17.24 -12.20 -25.22
N ILE A 200 16.08 -12.57 -25.78
CA ILE A 200 15.71 -13.97 -26.00
C ILE A 200 16.67 -14.66 -26.94
N LYS A 201 17.09 -14.00 -28.02
CA LYS A 201 18.12 -14.58 -28.94
C LYS A 201 19.46 -14.76 -28.24
N ALA A 202 19.92 -13.76 -27.50
CA ALA A 202 21.17 -13.81 -26.78
C ALA A 202 21.20 -14.89 -25.68
N SER A 203 20.05 -15.20 -25.08
CA SER A 203 19.97 -16.18 -23.99
C SER A 203 20.40 -17.60 -24.39
N VAL A 204 20.26 -17.96 -25.67
CA VAL A 204 20.74 -19.25 -26.20
C VAL A 204 22.28 -19.30 -26.16
N ASP A 205 22.92 -18.23 -26.61
CA ASP A 205 24.38 -18.11 -26.60
C ASP A 205 24.92 -18.05 -25.16
N ASP A 206 24.20 -17.36 -24.27
CA ASP A 206 24.53 -17.30 -22.84
C ASP A 206 24.49 -18.71 -22.21
N GLY A 207 23.47 -19.50 -22.55
CA GLY A 207 23.35 -20.89 -22.10
C GLY A 207 24.52 -21.76 -22.59
N ILE A 208 24.86 -21.66 -23.88
CA ILE A 208 26.00 -22.38 -24.46
C ILE A 208 27.32 -21.95 -23.80
N ASN A 209 27.49 -20.65 -23.59
CA ASN A 209 28.70 -20.12 -22.96
C ASN A 209 28.80 -20.52 -21.46
N ALA A 210 27.69 -20.64 -20.77
CA ALA A 210 27.65 -21.12 -19.39
C ALA A 210 28.12 -22.60 -19.34
N ILE A 211 27.61 -23.46 -20.24
CA ILE A 211 28.02 -24.86 -20.31
C ILE A 211 29.51 -24.97 -20.64
N LYS A 212 30.00 -24.22 -21.64
CA LYS A 212 31.42 -24.21 -22.00
C LYS A 212 32.31 -23.84 -20.81
N ARG A 213 31.93 -22.81 -20.03
CA ARG A 213 32.69 -22.39 -18.83
C ARG A 213 32.72 -23.50 -17.79
N TRP A 214 31.59 -24.17 -17.60
CA TRP A 214 31.47 -25.26 -16.62
C TRP A 214 32.35 -26.44 -16.99
N VAL A 215 32.30 -26.90 -18.26
CA VAL A 215 33.14 -27.99 -18.77
C VAL A 215 34.63 -27.68 -18.65
N VAL A 216 35.05 -26.44 -18.97
CA VAL A 216 36.45 -26.02 -18.83
C VAL A 216 36.89 -26.01 -17.36
N LYS A 217 36.00 -25.67 -16.46
CA LYS A 217 36.30 -25.65 -15.03
C LYS A 217 36.45 -27.07 -14.47
N GLU A 218 35.56 -28.00 -14.86
CA GLU A 218 35.69 -29.39 -14.44
C GLU A 218 36.93 -30.07 -15.04
N GLY A 219 37.25 -29.79 -16.33
CA GLY A 219 38.47 -30.31 -16.93
C GLY A 219 39.74 -29.88 -16.20
N LYS A 220 39.81 -28.61 -15.76
CA LYS A 220 40.92 -28.11 -14.95
C LYS A 220 41.00 -28.75 -13.56
N SER A 221 39.85 -28.97 -12.93
CA SER A 221 39.81 -29.63 -11.63
C SER A 221 40.28 -31.08 -11.69
N GLN A 222 40.00 -31.80 -12.82
CA GLN A 222 40.48 -33.17 -13.06
C GLN A 222 41.98 -33.21 -13.38
N GLU A 223 42.50 -32.21 -14.12
CA GLU A 223 43.95 -32.10 -14.38
C GLU A 223 44.73 -31.75 -13.08
N GLU A 224 44.15 -30.93 -12.19
CA GLU A 224 44.75 -30.61 -10.90
C GLU A 224 44.72 -31.81 -9.93
N GLU A 225 43.67 -32.64 -9.95
CA GLU A 225 43.60 -33.90 -9.18
C GLU A 225 44.59 -34.93 -9.70
N GLN A 226 44.71 -35.13 -11.03
CA GLN A 226 45.69 -36.04 -11.60
C GLN A 226 47.14 -35.62 -11.31
N ASN A 227 47.48 -34.34 -11.45
CA ASN A 227 48.80 -33.84 -11.14
C ASN A 227 49.14 -33.98 -9.64
N ASN A 228 48.16 -33.89 -8.76
CA ASN A 228 48.38 -34.13 -7.32
C ASN A 228 48.60 -35.60 -7.02
N ASP A 229 47.91 -36.53 -7.72
CA ASP A 229 48.11 -37.97 -7.55
C ASP A 229 49.47 -38.39 -8.09
N ASP A 230 49.92 -37.87 -9.24
CA ASP A 230 51.25 -38.11 -9.80
C ASP A 230 52.38 -37.57 -8.91
N ASP A 231 52.16 -36.42 -8.23
CA ASP A 231 53.11 -35.87 -7.26
C ASP A 231 53.16 -36.68 -5.95
N ILE A 232 52.11 -37.40 -5.59
CA ILE A 232 52.08 -38.30 -4.44
C ILE A 232 52.78 -39.59 -4.74
N GLU A 233 52.60 -40.20 -5.95
CA GLU A 233 53.31 -41.41 -6.38
C GLU A 233 54.82 -41.17 -6.48
N MET A 234 55.27 -39.99 -7.04
CA MET A 234 56.70 -39.67 -7.09
C MET A 234 57.32 -39.49 -5.68
N LYS A 235 56.59 -39.10 -4.68
CA LYS A 235 57.12 -38.99 -3.32
C LYS A 235 57.18 -40.30 -2.59
N GLU A 236 56.34 -41.29 -2.92
CA GLU A 236 56.43 -42.65 -2.37
C GLU A 236 57.62 -43.42 -2.97
N ASP A 237 57.93 -43.30 -4.25
CA ASP A 237 59.11 -43.91 -4.90
C ASP A 237 60.45 -43.34 -4.38
N ASP A 238 60.48 -42.06 -3.99
CA ASP A 238 61.65 -41.42 -3.39
C ASP A 238 61.92 -41.92 -1.94
N LEU A 239 60.88 -42.35 -1.22
CA LEU A 239 61.02 -42.89 0.13
C LEU A 239 61.49 -44.34 0.21
N GLU A 240 61.21 -45.16 -0.81
CA GLU A 240 61.73 -46.54 -0.91
C GLU A 240 63.23 -46.61 -1.21
N ASN A 241 63.81 -45.57 -1.87
CA ASN A 241 65.22 -45.48 -2.19
C ASN A 241 66.14 -44.97 -1.07
N ILE A 242 65.59 -44.64 0.12
CA ILE A 242 66.37 -44.12 1.26
C ILE A 242 66.58 -45.19 2.34
N SER A 243 66.10 -46.43 2.14
CA SER A 243 66.30 -47.55 3.10
C SER A 243 67.30 -48.62 2.59
N ILE A 244 68.59 -48.24 2.50
CA ILE A 244 69.70 -49.19 2.55
C ILE A 244 70.83 -48.62 3.41
#